data_5c778aba1ecb306bd12dc18fde42c2cc
#
_entry.id   5c778aba1ecb306bd12dc18fde42c2cc
#
_cell.length_a   1.000
_cell.length_b   1.000
_cell.length_c   1.000
_cell.angle_alpha   90.00
_cell.angle_beta   90.00
_cell.angle_gamma   90.00
#
_symmetry.space_group_name_H-M   'P 1'
#
loop_
_entity.id
_entity.type
_entity.pdbx_description
1 polymer ?
#
loop_
_entity_poly.entity_id
_entity_poly.type
_entity_poly.pdbx_seq_one_letter_code
_entity_poly.pdbx_strand_id
1 'polypeptide(L)'
;MAEEITASNLSTRLKGYLKEAPFFCKIIELIFCVIASGLVAEPFQQNQIRPGDIHHIAIFHVAVCGYVLINAILIMSHLLGERLPKKTALIFTAMGAILCCTAGLILIRSWDNFLTNLIHAYVEEYSDQIVAAGSFAILAALVFAIDTYFTNKYD
;
A
#
# COMPACT_ATOMS: atom_id res chain seq x y z
N MET A 1 -11.16 25.86 -35.15
CA MET A 1 -12.28 26.21 -34.25
C MET A 1 -12.96 24.98 -33.67
N ALA A 2 -13.39 23.95 -34.42
CA ALA A 2 -13.98 22.73 -33.87
C ALA A 2 -12.98 21.84 -33.09
N GLU A 3 -11.73 21.73 -33.54
CA GLU A 3 -10.66 20.98 -32.85
C GLU A 3 -10.24 21.63 -31.53
N GLU A 4 -10.15 22.95 -31.45
CA GLU A 4 -9.83 23.66 -30.20
C GLU A 4 -10.93 23.50 -29.15
N ILE A 5 -12.21 23.49 -29.54
CA ILE A 5 -13.34 23.26 -28.64
C ILE A 5 -13.33 21.83 -28.13
N THR A 6 -12.96 20.85 -28.95
CA THR A 6 -12.86 19.44 -28.55
C THR A 6 -11.69 19.22 -27.59
N ALA A 7 -10.51 19.82 -27.84
CA ALA A 7 -9.34 19.75 -26.97
C ALA A 7 -9.60 20.44 -25.61
N SER A 8 -10.30 21.57 -25.60
CA SER A 8 -10.70 22.29 -24.39
C SER A 8 -11.68 21.45 -23.53
N ASN A 9 -12.68 20.84 -24.17
CA ASN A 9 -13.63 19.95 -23.46
C ASN A 9 -12.98 18.69 -22.92
N LEU A 10 -12.04 18.10 -23.66
CA LEU A 10 -11.28 16.94 -23.23
C LEU A 10 -10.38 17.29 -22.02
N SER A 11 -9.71 18.43 -22.07
CA SER A 11 -8.88 18.95 -20.97
C SER A 11 -9.68 19.19 -19.69
N THR A 12 -10.91 19.74 -19.83
CA THR A 12 -11.79 19.99 -18.68
C THR A 12 -12.31 18.69 -18.05
N ARG A 13 -12.66 17.70 -18.86
CA ARG A 13 -13.06 16.38 -18.40
C ARG A 13 -11.89 15.65 -17.73
N LEU A 14 -10.70 15.65 -18.31
CA LEU A 14 -9.49 15.08 -17.73
C LEU A 14 -9.16 15.70 -16.36
N LYS A 15 -9.27 17.02 -16.23
CA LYS A 15 -9.08 17.69 -14.94
C LYS A 15 -10.11 17.26 -13.89
N GLY A 16 -11.36 16.98 -14.28
CA GLY A 16 -12.39 16.43 -13.40
C GLY A 16 -12.01 15.05 -12.90
N TYR A 17 -11.60 14.14 -13.78
CA TYR A 17 -11.14 12.78 -13.39
C TYR A 17 -9.86 12.81 -12.55
N LEU A 18 -8.92 13.68 -12.86
CA LEU A 18 -7.68 13.81 -12.08
C LEU A 18 -7.92 14.37 -10.67
N LYS A 19 -9.00 15.13 -10.47
CA LYS A 19 -9.40 15.60 -9.14
C LYS A 19 -10.01 14.50 -8.27
N GLU A 20 -10.58 13.46 -8.88
CA GLU A 20 -11.08 12.28 -8.19
C GLU A 20 -10.04 11.15 -8.10
N ALA A 21 -8.91 11.27 -8.81
CA ALA A 21 -7.86 10.26 -8.82
C ALA A 21 -7.33 9.91 -7.40
N PRO A 22 -7.12 10.85 -6.47
CA PRO A 22 -6.70 10.54 -5.11
C PRO A 22 -7.66 9.59 -4.39
N PHE A 23 -8.97 9.72 -4.62
CA PHE A 23 -9.96 8.82 -4.02
C PHE A 23 -9.83 7.37 -4.54
N PHE A 24 -9.63 7.20 -5.85
CA PHE A 24 -9.41 5.87 -6.43
C PHE A 24 -8.09 5.26 -5.96
N CYS A 25 -7.03 6.07 -5.81
CA CYS A 25 -5.76 5.61 -5.24
C CYS A 25 -5.96 5.06 -3.84
N LYS A 26 -6.74 5.72 -2.97
CA LYS A 26 -7.03 5.26 -1.61
C LYS A 26 -7.72 3.90 -1.57
N ILE A 27 -8.62 3.64 -2.51
CA ILE A 27 -9.29 2.33 -2.60
C ILE A 27 -8.27 1.24 -3.00
N ILE A 28 -7.41 1.52 -3.97
CA ILE A 28 -6.38 0.57 -4.43
C ILE A 28 -5.35 0.32 -3.33
N GLU A 29 -4.90 1.36 -2.61
CA GLU A 29 -4.02 1.27 -1.44
C GLU A 29 -4.62 0.36 -0.37
N LEU A 30 -5.91 0.56 -0.05
CA LEU A 30 -6.63 -0.26 0.92
C LEU A 30 -6.65 -1.72 0.50
N ILE A 31 -6.99 -2.01 -0.76
CA ILE A 31 -7.06 -3.37 -1.30
C ILE A 31 -5.68 -4.06 -1.20
N PHE A 32 -4.61 -3.40 -1.62
CA PHE A 32 -3.27 -3.97 -1.56
C PHE A 32 -2.80 -4.20 -0.12
N CYS A 33 -3.08 -3.29 0.80
CA CYS A 33 -2.76 -3.45 2.21
C CYS A 33 -3.55 -4.61 2.85
N VAL A 34 -4.84 -4.78 2.51
CA VAL A 34 -5.66 -5.91 3.00
C VAL A 34 -5.13 -7.24 2.47
N ILE A 35 -4.81 -7.32 1.17
CA ILE A 35 -4.24 -8.54 0.58
C ILE A 35 -2.89 -8.87 1.24
N ALA A 36 -1.99 -7.89 1.35
CA ALA A 36 -0.68 -8.08 1.98
C ALA A 36 -0.80 -8.56 3.43
N SER A 37 -1.71 -7.97 4.21
CA SER A 37 -1.98 -8.36 5.59
C SER A 37 -2.57 -9.78 5.69
N GLY A 38 -3.49 -10.14 4.81
CA GLY A 38 -4.12 -11.46 4.77
C GLY A 38 -3.11 -12.58 4.47
N LEU A 39 -2.21 -12.34 3.53
CA LEU A 39 -1.18 -13.32 3.15
C LEU A 39 -0.19 -13.64 4.28
N VAL A 40 0.06 -12.73 5.20
CA VAL A 40 0.95 -12.95 6.35
C VAL A 40 0.22 -13.54 7.56
N ALA A 41 -1.12 -13.44 7.60
CA ALA A 41 -1.89 -13.88 8.76
C ALA A 41 -1.81 -15.40 8.99
N GLU A 42 -1.83 -16.21 7.92
CA GLU A 42 -1.83 -17.66 8.00
C GLU A 42 -0.48 -18.24 8.50
N PRO A 43 0.68 -17.85 7.94
CA PRO A 43 1.98 -18.25 8.47
C PRO A 43 2.19 -17.89 9.95
N PHE A 44 1.59 -16.77 10.37
CA PHE A 44 1.68 -16.31 11.75
C PHE A 44 0.88 -17.20 12.72
N GLN A 45 -0.32 -17.64 12.35
CA GLN A 45 -1.15 -18.50 13.19
C GLN A 45 -0.57 -19.89 13.40
N GLN A 46 0.18 -20.42 12.45
CA GLN A 46 0.72 -21.77 12.51
C GLN A 46 2.06 -21.90 13.27
N ASN A 47 2.51 -20.85 13.95
CA ASN A 47 3.78 -20.82 14.71
C ASN A 47 5.01 -21.26 13.89
N GLN A 48 4.96 -21.15 12.58
CA GLN A 48 6.06 -21.53 11.70
C GLN A 48 7.14 -20.44 11.57
N ILE A 49 6.92 -19.33 12.27
CA ILE A 49 7.82 -18.17 12.27
C ILE A 49 8.90 -18.38 13.34
N ARG A 50 10.15 -18.25 12.93
CA ARG A 50 11.27 -18.30 13.88
C ARG A 50 11.23 -17.13 14.87
N PRO A 51 11.66 -17.33 16.12
CA PRO A 51 11.68 -16.25 17.13
C PRO A 51 12.45 -14.99 16.69
N GLY A 52 13.45 -15.12 15.80
CA GLY A 52 14.21 -13.99 15.27
C GLY A 52 13.46 -13.13 14.26
N ASP A 53 12.46 -13.68 13.56
CA ASP A 53 11.70 -13.00 12.52
C ASP A 53 10.43 -12.31 13.05
N ILE A 54 10.08 -12.56 14.32
CA ILE A 54 8.88 -11.99 14.96
C ILE A 54 8.91 -10.45 14.89
N HIS A 55 10.05 -9.83 15.07
CA HIS A 55 10.18 -8.37 15.02
C HIS A 55 9.92 -7.82 13.62
N HIS A 56 10.40 -8.48 12.58
CA HIS A 56 10.19 -8.06 11.18
C HIS A 56 8.72 -8.16 10.80
N ILE A 57 8.06 -9.25 11.20
CA ILE A 57 6.64 -9.45 10.95
C ILE A 57 5.78 -8.47 11.77
N ALA A 58 6.16 -8.19 13.01
CA ALA A 58 5.48 -7.19 13.83
C ALA A 58 5.55 -5.80 13.18
N ILE A 59 6.72 -5.38 12.68
CA ILE A 59 6.88 -4.11 11.96
C ILE A 59 5.99 -4.09 10.70
N PHE A 60 5.99 -5.18 9.94
CA PHE A 60 5.14 -5.31 8.75
C PHE A 60 3.66 -5.16 9.11
N HIS A 61 3.17 -5.90 10.12
CA HIS A 61 1.77 -5.82 10.54
C HIS A 61 1.39 -4.42 11.03
N VAL A 62 2.21 -3.80 11.87
CA VAL A 62 1.95 -2.46 12.36
C VAL A 62 1.88 -1.45 11.21
N ALA A 63 2.78 -1.53 10.24
CA ALA A 63 2.78 -0.65 9.09
C ALA A 63 1.55 -0.89 8.20
N VAL A 64 1.33 -2.13 7.75
CA VAL A 64 0.29 -2.45 6.77
C VAL A 64 -1.10 -2.36 7.38
N CYS A 65 -1.36 -2.97 8.54
CA CYS A 65 -2.66 -2.87 9.21
C CYS A 65 -2.96 -1.46 9.71
N GLY A 66 -1.94 -0.71 10.14
CA GLY A 66 -2.08 0.70 10.48
C GLY A 66 -2.59 1.51 9.27
N TYR A 67 -2.05 1.25 8.07
CA TYR A 67 -2.51 1.92 6.85
C TYR A 67 -3.84 1.41 6.32
N VAL A 68 -4.25 0.18 6.59
CA VAL A 68 -5.64 -0.28 6.36
C VAL A 68 -6.61 0.61 7.15
N LEU A 69 -6.34 0.85 8.44
CA LEU A 69 -7.20 1.70 9.28
C LEU A 69 -7.19 3.16 8.81
N ILE A 70 -6.02 3.72 8.52
CA ILE A 70 -5.88 5.09 8.06
C ILE A 70 -6.63 5.30 6.74
N ASN A 71 -6.44 4.43 5.75
CA ASN A 71 -7.15 4.52 4.47
C ASN A 71 -8.65 4.33 4.62
N ALA A 72 -9.10 3.43 5.48
CA ALA A 72 -10.53 3.27 5.77
C ALA A 72 -11.13 4.56 6.33
N ILE A 73 -10.45 5.21 7.28
CA ILE A 73 -10.89 6.51 7.83
C ILE A 73 -10.88 7.60 6.76
N LEU A 74 -9.86 7.67 5.92
CA LEU A 74 -9.76 8.65 4.84
C LEU A 74 -10.88 8.49 3.79
N ILE A 75 -11.20 7.23 3.42
CA ILE A 75 -12.30 6.91 2.51
C ILE A 75 -13.65 7.30 3.16
N MET A 76 -13.86 6.94 4.43
CA MET A 76 -15.08 7.31 5.17
C MET A 76 -15.24 8.83 5.28
N SER A 77 -14.18 9.57 5.60
CA SER A 77 -14.18 11.04 5.66
C SER A 77 -14.57 11.64 4.31
N HIS A 78 -14.03 11.10 3.21
CA HIS A 78 -14.36 11.53 1.87
C HIS A 78 -15.84 11.28 1.51
N LEU A 79 -16.39 10.10 1.88
CA LEU A 79 -17.80 9.76 1.67
C LEU A 79 -18.76 10.61 2.49
N LEU A 80 -18.35 11.04 3.69
CA LEU A 80 -19.12 11.96 4.54
C LEU A 80 -19.05 13.42 4.06
N GLY A 81 -18.27 13.69 3.01
CA GLY A 81 -18.10 15.04 2.44
C GLY A 81 -17.11 15.93 3.19
N GLU A 82 -16.46 15.42 4.22
CA GLU A 82 -15.43 16.14 4.96
C GLU A 82 -14.06 15.81 4.37
N ARG A 83 -13.51 16.75 3.59
CA ARG A 83 -12.16 16.59 3.03
C ARG A 83 -11.12 17.00 4.06
N LEU A 84 -10.12 16.14 4.26
CA LEU A 84 -8.95 16.50 5.06
C LEU A 84 -8.19 17.67 4.43
N PRO A 85 -7.53 18.51 5.26
CA PRO A 85 -6.63 19.53 4.74
C PRO A 85 -5.54 18.89 3.87
N LYS A 86 -5.28 19.48 2.70
CA LYS A 86 -4.29 19.00 1.72
C LYS A 86 -2.95 18.61 2.35
N LYS A 87 -2.41 19.43 3.25
CA LYS A 87 -1.13 19.16 3.92
C LYS A 87 -1.16 17.86 4.75
N THR A 88 -2.26 17.63 5.45
CA THR A 88 -2.45 16.43 6.28
C THR A 88 -2.57 15.18 5.40
N ALA A 89 -3.36 15.24 4.34
CA ALA A 89 -3.50 14.15 3.38
C ALA A 89 -2.13 13.78 2.76
N LEU A 90 -1.36 14.78 2.34
CA LEU A 90 -0.04 14.61 1.75
C LEU A 90 0.97 13.97 2.73
N ILE A 91 0.92 14.34 4.02
CA ILE A 91 1.78 13.71 5.03
C ILE A 91 1.40 12.23 5.20
N PHE A 92 0.12 11.90 5.29
CA PHE A 92 -0.32 10.51 5.45
C PHE A 92 0.07 9.64 4.24
N THR A 93 -0.11 10.13 3.02
CA THR A 93 0.26 9.38 1.82
C THR A 93 1.77 9.20 1.68
N ALA A 94 2.56 10.24 1.94
CA ALA A 94 4.02 10.17 1.91
C ALA A 94 4.56 9.19 2.96
N MET A 95 4.04 9.25 4.19
CA MET A 95 4.41 8.30 5.24
C MET A 95 3.98 6.86 4.88
N GLY A 96 2.81 6.68 4.25
CA GLY A 96 2.35 5.40 3.73
C GLY A 96 3.33 4.79 2.73
N ALA A 97 3.78 5.60 1.77
CA ALA A 97 4.77 5.17 0.78
C ALA A 97 6.06 4.67 1.47
N ILE A 98 6.58 5.44 2.43
CA ILE A 98 7.83 5.09 3.13
C ILE A 98 7.64 3.82 3.98
N LEU A 99 6.58 3.75 4.78
CA LEU A 99 6.37 2.63 5.72
C LEU A 99 6.03 1.33 4.99
N CYS A 100 5.16 1.36 3.98
CA CYS A 100 4.83 0.16 3.19
C CYS A 100 6.04 -0.32 2.36
N CYS A 101 6.83 0.60 1.79
CA CYS A 101 8.07 0.24 1.09
C CYS A 101 9.07 -0.42 2.04
N THR A 102 9.32 0.19 3.20
CA THR A 102 10.25 -0.35 4.20
C THR A 102 9.78 -1.71 4.72
N ALA A 103 8.50 -1.85 5.04
CA ALA A 103 7.92 -3.10 5.51
C ALA A 103 8.03 -4.22 4.46
N GLY A 104 7.71 -3.91 3.20
CA GLY A 104 7.83 -4.87 2.10
C GLY A 104 9.27 -5.32 1.84
N LEU A 105 10.22 -4.38 1.85
CA LEU A 105 11.65 -4.68 1.69
C LEU A 105 12.20 -5.53 2.85
N ILE A 106 11.82 -5.23 4.09
CA ILE A 106 12.23 -6.01 5.27
C ILE A 106 11.73 -7.45 5.12
N LEU A 107 10.48 -7.63 4.70
CA LEU A 107 9.88 -8.95 4.58
C LEU A 107 10.57 -9.78 3.47
N ILE A 108 10.84 -9.19 2.31
CA ILE A 108 11.54 -9.85 1.20
C ILE A 108 12.99 -10.17 1.56
N ARG A 109 13.69 -9.26 2.26
CA ARG A 109 15.08 -9.46 2.67
C ARG A 109 15.21 -10.52 3.77
N SER A 110 14.28 -10.57 4.70
CA SER A 110 14.19 -11.62 5.72
C SER A 110 14.06 -13.00 5.08
N TRP A 111 13.33 -13.07 3.99
CA TRP A 111 13.16 -14.26 3.18
C TRP A 111 14.45 -14.73 2.47
N ASP A 112 15.19 -13.84 1.85
CA ASP A 112 16.46 -14.18 1.16
C ASP A 112 17.49 -14.79 2.14
N ASN A 113 17.58 -14.25 3.35
CA ASN A 113 18.38 -14.83 4.43
C ASN A 113 17.88 -16.20 4.91
N PHE A 114 16.61 -16.46 4.76
CA PHE A 114 15.98 -17.74 5.12
C PHE A 114 16.32 -18.83 4.09
N LEU A 115 16.23 -18.54 2.78
CA LEU A 115 16.62 -19.46 1.70
C LEU A 115 18.06 -19.90 1.79
N THR A 116 18.98 -19.01 2.12
CA THR A 116 20.42 -19.33 2.23
C THR A 116 20.75 -20.23 3.41
N ASN A 117 19.89 -20.31 4.43
CA ASN A 117 20.09 -21.10 5.64
C ASN A 117 19.29 -22.43 5.69
N LEU A 118 18.44 -22.70 4.70
CA LEU A 118 17.59 -23.90 4.68
C LEU A 118 17.94 -24.86 3.54
N ILE A 119 18.75 -25.86 3.87
CA ILE A 119 18.97 -27.07 3.04
C ILE A 119 17.83 -28.11 3.30
N HIS A 120 16.70 -27.78 3.85
CA HIS A 120 15.62 -28.75 4.16
C HIS A 120 14.21 -28.28 3.76
N ALA A 121 13.68 -29.01 2.87
CA ALA A 121 12.47 -29.32 2.12
C ALA A 121 11.07 -29.20 2.80
N TYR A 122 10.84 -28.45 3.84
CA TYR A 122 9.55 -28.48 4.55
C TYR A 122 8.77 -27.16 4.61
N VAL A 123 9.23 -26.09 3.95
CA VAL A 123 8.65 -24.74 4.11
C VAL A 123 8.39 -24.02 2.78
N GLU A 124 8.29 -24.75 1.68
CA GLU A 124 8.07 -24.15 0.36
C GLU A 124 6.72 -23.40 0.25
N GLU A 125 5.67 -23.94 0.86
CA GLU A 125 4.29 -23.44 0.68
C GLU A 125 4.04 -22.05 1.31
N TYR A 126 4.61 -21.79 2.49
CA TYR A 126 4.46 -20.48 3.17
C TYR A 126 5.43 -19.40 2.70
N SER A 127 6.45 -19.81 2.07
CA SER A 127 7.50 -19.04 1.45
C SER A 127 6.96 -18.07 0.43
N ASP A 128 6.23 -18.60 -0.51
CA ASP A 128 5.66 -17.85 -1.62
C ASP A 128 4.64 -16.82 -1.14
N GLN A 129 3.91 -17.14 -0.07
CA GLN A 129 2.95 -16.22 0.55
C GLN A 129 3.65 -15.00 1.18
N ILE A 130 4.78 -15.19 1.85
CA ILE A 130 5.55 -14.11 2.46
C ILE A 130 6.14 -13.18 1.40
N VAL A 131 6.70 -13.75 0.32
CA VAL A 131 7.23 -12.96 -0.81
C VAL A 131 6.10 -12.22 -1.52
N ALA A 132 4.96 -12.88 -1.73
CA ALA A 132 3.78 -12.24 -2.30
C ALA A 132 3.29 -11.08 -1.43
N ALA A 133 3.21 -11.26 -0.11
CA ALA A 133 2.81 -10.20 0.82
C ALA A 133 3.76 -8.99 0.77
N GLY A 134 5.08 -9.23 0.76
CA GLY A 134 6.09 -8.19 0.59
C GLY A 134 5.95 -7.45 -0.73
N SER A 135 5.66 -8.18 -1.81
CA SER A 135 5.43 -7.61 -3.14
C SER A 135 4.19 -6.72 -3.17
N PHE A 136 3.07 -7.15 -2.57
CA PHE A 136 1.86 -6.34 -2.45
C PHE A 136 2.07 -5.09 -1.59
N ALA A 137 2.89 -5.17 -0.53
CA ALA A 137 3.25 -4.00 0.27
C ALA A 137 4.06 -2.98 -0.54
N ILE A 138 4.98 -3.43 -1.41
CA ILE A 138 5.72 -2.55 -2.32
C ILE A 138 4.80 -1.93 -3.37
N LEU A 139 3.86 -2.71 -3.94
CA LEU A 139 2.86 -2.18 -4.86
C LEU A 139 1.98 -1.12 -4.18
N ALA A 140 1.55 -1.35 -2.94
CA ALA A 140 0.86 -0.34 -2.16
C ALA A 140 1.70 0.93 -1.99
N ALA A 141 2.99 0.80 -1.68
CA ALA A 141 3.90 1.93 -1.55
C ALA A 141 4.02 2.75 -2.84
N LEU A 142 4.04 2.10 -4.01
CA LEU A 142 4.04 2.78 -5.31
C LEU A 142 2.73 3.56 -5.53
N VAL A 143 1.58 2.99 -5.18
CA VAL A 143 0.29 3.68 -5.29
C VAL A 143 0.24 4.89 -4.34
N PHE A 144 0.74 4.76 -3.10
CA PHE A 144 0.89 5.88 -2.16
C PHE A 144 1.77 7.00 -2.71
N ALA A 145 2.87 6.66 -3.39
CA ALA A 145 3.74 7.65 -4.03
C ALA A 145 3.02 8.38 -5.18
N ILE A 146 2.25 7.66 -5.99
CA ILE A 146 1.42 8.22 -7.07
C ILE A 146 0.33 9.11 -6.47
N ASP A 147 -0.35 8.68 -5.43
CA ASP A 147 -1.37 9.46 -4.73
C ASP A 147 -0.77 10.74 -4.12
N THR A 148 0.41 10.66 -3.51
CA THR A 148 1.14 11.84 -3.03
C THR A 148 1.39 12.84 -4.15
N TYR A 149 1.78 12.37 -5.34
CA TYR A 149 1.99 13.23 -6.49
C TYR A 149 0.69 13.89 -6.98
N PHE A 150 -0.40 13.12 -7.08
CA PHE A 150 -1.70 13.65 -7.50
C PHE A 150 -2.29 14.63 -6.49
N THR A 151 -2.24 14.31 -5.20
CA THR A 151 -2.67 15.21 -4.12
C THR A 151 -1.87 16.50 -4.12
N ASN A 152 -0.57 16.46 -4.36
CA ASN A 152 0.24 17.67 -4.42
C ASN A 152 -0.08 18.55 -5.62
N LYS A 153 -0.38 17.97 -6.77
CA LYS A 153 -0.54 18.69 -8.04
C LYS A 153 -1.97 19.15 -8.33
N TYR A 154 -2.97 18.38 -7.93
CA TYR A 154 -4.35 18.57 -8.38
C TYR A 154 -5.36 18.90 -7.27
N ASP A 155 -5.01 18.71 -6.01
CA ASP A 155 -5.77 19.10 -4.83
C ASP A 155 -5.15 20.34 -4.18
#